data_004cef7c3be13f2596cb8b0d8e85e133
#
_entry.id   004cef7c3be13f2596cb8b0d8e85e133
#
_cell.length_a   1.000
_cell.length_b   1.000
_cell.length_c   1.000
_cell.angle_alpha   90.00
_cell.angle_beta   90.00
_cell.angle_gamma   90.00
#
_symmetry.space_group_name_H-M   'P 1'
#
loop_
_entity.id
_entity.type
_entity.pdbx_description
1 polymer ?
#
loop_
_entity_poly.entity_id
_entity_poly.type
_entity_poly.pdbx_seq_one_letter_code
_entity_poly.pdbx_strand_id
1 'polypeptide(L)'
;MRIKEAYSLIKNELKGAGIDEFESDSALILSEVTKKTPLSVKLSPDEELSESEEKRLLHIIERRKKREPLQFIFGYAYFMGIKIPVSKEDDTLIPRFDTEMLCEAVLKEMKGEERVLDLCSGTGCILLAIAKNKVNSYGVGCDISEKAVLAAKNNADLFSLSDRCSFFSGDLYEALPDGTEPFDIIVSNPPYIRERDMESLMPEVRLYEPERALLGGEDGLCFYRRIIKDSDAFLKLNGSIFLEIGYDEGEDVSNLLKESGFSDIRIIKDLSALDRVICAKKRI
;
A
#
# COMPACT_ATOMS: atom_id res chain seq x y z
N MET A 1 2.59 -10.66 -34.42
CA MET A 1 1.33 -11.15 -33.76
C MET A 1 0.37 -9.98 -33.59
N ARG A 2 -0.91 -10.17 -33.91
CA ARG A 2 -1.91 -9.10 -33.72
C ARG A 2 -2.35 -9.00 -32.25
N ILE A 3 -2.81 -7.80 -31.84
CA ILE A 3 -3.26 -7.56 -30.45
C ILE A 3 -4.31 -8.58 -30.00
N LYS A 4 -5.30 -8.93 -30.84
CA LYS A 4 -6.32 -9.95 -30.52
C LYS A 4 -5.74 -11.34 -30.30
N GLU A 5 -4.71 -11.70 -31.06
CA GLU A 5 -4.01 -12.99 -30.90
C GLU A 5 -3.17 -13.01 -29.61
N ALA A 6 -2.49 -11.90 -29.34
CA ALA A 6 -1.73 -11.70 -28.10
C ALA A 6 -2.66 -11.74 -26.86
N TYR A 7 -3.82 -11.08 -26.91
CA TYR A 7 -4.81 -11.14 -25.82
C TYR A 7 -5.27 -12.57 -25.55
N SER A 8 -5.58 -13.33 -26.63
CA SER A 8 -6.00 -14.73 -26.51
C SER A 8 -4.89 -15.61 -25.94
N LEU A 9 -3.64 -15.38 -26.36
CA LEU A 9 -2.46 -16.09 -25.85
C LEU A 9 -2.31 -15.85 -24.33
N ILE A 10 -2.27 -14.58 -23.90
CA ILE A 10 -2.11 -14.23 -22.48
C ILE A 10 -3.22 -14.89 -21.66
N LYS A 11 -4.47 -14.70 -22.08
CA LYS A 11 -5.64 -15.27 -21.39
C LYS A 11 -5.53 -16.78 -21.19
N ASN A 12 -5.15 -17.51 -22.24
CA ASN A 12 -5.04 -18.97 -22.17
C ASN A 12 -3.88 -19.41 -21.27
N GLU A 13 -2.72 -18.77 -21.39
CA GLU A 13 -1.53 -19.07 -20.59
C GLU A 13 -1.76 -18.80 -19.10
N LEU A 14 -2.34 -17.63 -18.76
CA LEU A 14 -2.58 -17.27 -17.37
C LEU A 14 -3.70 -18.12 -16.74
N LYS A 15 -4.78 -18.39 -17.50
CA LYS A 15 -5.83 -19.30 -17.04
C LYS A 15 -5.31 -20.70 -16.82
N GLY A 16 -4.45 -21.20 -17.72
CA GLY A 16 -3.79 -22.50 -17.58
C GLY A 16 -2.86 -22.57 -16.37
N ALA A 17 -2.32 -21.44 -15.92
CA ALA A 17 -1.51 -21.32 -14.71
C ALA A 17 -2.35 -21.11 -13.42
N GLY A 18 -3.69 -21.14 -13.51
CA GLY A 18 -4.57 -21.00 -12.35
C GLY A 18 -4.65 -19.55 -11.81
N ILE A 19 -4.44 -18.54 -12.66
CA ILE A 19 -4.58 -17.13 -12.29
C ILE A 19 -6.04 -16.73 -12.52
N ASP A 20 -6.73 -16.32 -11.49
CA ASP A 20 -8.17 -15.98 -11.57
C ASP A 20 -8.42 -14.66 -12.29
N GLU A 21 -7.54 -13.68 -12.10
CA GLU A 21 -7.63 -12.35 -12.73
C GLU A 21 -7.10 -12.32 -14.18
N PHE A 22 -7.02 -13.45 -14.87
CA PHE A 22 -6.42 -13.57 -16.20
C PHE A 22 -6.99 -12.59 -17.25
N GLU A 23 -8.24 -12.16 -17.12
CA GLU A 23 -8.85 -11.19 -18.07
C GLU A 23 -8.35 -9.77 -17.84
N SER A 24 -8.34 -9.31 -16.60
CA SER A 24 -7.80 -8.00 -16.22
C SER A 24 -6.30 -7.94 -16.45
N ASP A 25 -5.58 -8.98 -16.07
CA ASP A 25 -4.13 -9.10 -16.30
C ASP A 25 -3.79 -9.02 -17.79
N SER A 26 -4.58 -9.69 -18.65
CA SER A 26 -4.36 -9.64 -20.11
C SER A 26 -4.45 -8.22 -20.66
N ALA A 27 -5.42 -7.45 -20.19
CA ALA A 27 -5.59 -6.06 -20.61
C ALA A 27 -4.43 -5.17 -20.11
N LEU A 28 -4.02 -5.35 -18.85
CA LEU A 28 -2.92 -4.61 -18.24
C LEU A 28 -1.57 -4.93 -18.91
N ILE A 29 -1.29 -6.21 -19.17
CA ILE A 29 -0.07 -6.65 -19.85
C ILE A 29 0.03 -6.04 -21.25
N LEU A 30 -1.03 -6.10 -22.03
CA LEU A 30 -1.05 -5.49 -23.37
C LEU A 30 -0.91 -3.98 -23.32
N SER A 31 -1.57 -3.33 -22.36
CA SER A 31 -1.42 -1.89 -22.13
C SER A 31 0.03 -1.53 -21.81
N GLU A 32 0.69 -2.31 -20.94
CA GLU A 32 2.09 -2.09 -20.56
C GLU A 32 3.06 -2.36 -21.73
N VAL A 33 2.81 -3.39 -22.52
CA VAL A 33 3.65 -3.76 -23.67
C VAL A 33 3.56 -2.72 -24.78
N THR A 34 2.34 -2.32 -25.16
CA THR A 34 2.08 -1.40 -26.28
C THR A 34 2.18 0.07 -25.88
N LYS A 35 2.29 0.38 -24.60
CA LYS A 35 2.24 1.75 -24.03
C LYS A 35 0.93 2.49 -24.38
N LYS A 36 -0.14 1.74 -24.61
CA LYS A 36 -1.48 2.25 -24.91
C LYS A 36 -2.40 2.09 -23.69
N THR A 37 -3.45 2.88 -23.62
CA THR A 37 -4.49 2.66 -22.61
C THR A 37 -5.24 1.35 -22.88
N PRO A 38 -5.80 0.68 -21.85
CA PRO A 38 -6.59 -0.54 -22.04
C PRO A 38 -7.73 -0.37 -23.05
N LEU A 39 -8.34 0.82 -23.10
CA LEU A 39 -9.37 1.15 -24.08
C LEU A 39 -8.81 1.20 -25.51
N SER A 40 -7.65 1.85 -25.70
CA SER A 40 -6.99 1.91 -27.02
C SER A 40 -6.57 0.53 -27.51
N VAL A 41 -6.06 -0.33 -26.63
CA VAL A 41 -5.74 -1.74 -26.93
C VAL A 41 -7.00 -2.46 -27.44
N LYS A 42 -8.13 -2.32 -26.74
CA LYS A 42 -9.40 -2.95 -27.09
C LYS A 42 -9.97 -2.45 -28.43
N LEU A 43 -9.71 -1.19 -28.78
CA LEU A 43 -10.19 -0.58 -30.04
C LEU A 43 -9.27 -0.85 -31.25
N SER A 44 -8.09 -1.45 -31.05
CA SER A 44 -7.11 -1.73 -32.09
C SER A 44 -6.77 -3.23 -32.19
N PRO A 45 -7.76 -4.15 -32.34
CA PRO A 45 -7.53 -5.60 -32.20
C PRO A 45 -6.66 -6.18 -33.34
N ASP A 46 -6.65 -5.54 -34.50
CA ASP A 46 -5.93 -6.01 -35.72
C ASP A 46 -4.54 -5.36 -35.88
N GLU A 47 -4.16 -4.46 -34.96
CA GLU A 47 -2.83 -3.88 -34.96
C GLU A 47 -1.79 -4.94 -34.61
N GLU A 48 -0.61 -4.87 -35.26
CA GLU A 48 0.48 -5.81 -35.05
C GLU A 48 1.45 -5.30 -33.99
N LEU A 49 1.86 -6.20 -33.10
CA LEU A 49 2.94 -5.96 -32.18
C LEU A 49 4.28 -5.99 -32.93
N SER A 50 5.18 -5.10 -32.57
CA SER A 50 6.57 -5.18 -33.00
C SER A 50 7.28 -6.40 -32.40
N GLU A 51 8.41 -6.79 -32.98
CA GLU A 51 9.21 -7.91 -32.47
C GLU A 51 9.68 -7.69 -31.02
N SER A 52 10.00 -6.43 -30.66
CA SER A 52 10.38 -6.07 -29.30
C SER A 52 9.21 -6.18 -28.31
N GLU A 53 8.00 -5.79 -28.72
CA GLU A 53 6.79 -5.93 -27.92
C GLU A 53 6.41 -7.40 -27.74
N GLU A 54 6.52 -8.23 -28.78
CA GLU A 54 6.30 -9.68 -28.66
C GLU A 54 7.28 -10.35 -27.69
N LYS A 55 8.56 -10.03 -27.77
CA LYS A 55 9.59 -10.54 -26.83
C LYS A 55 9.27 -10.13 -25.39
N ARG A 56 8.91 -8.85 -25.18
CA ARG A 56 8.52 -8.33 -23.88
C ARG A 56 7.27 -9.02 -23.34
N LEU A 57 6.27 -9.20 -24.20
CA LEU A 57 5.03 -9.90 -23.87
C LEU A 57 5.30 -11.31 -23.34
N LEU A 58 6.05 -12.11 -24.09
CA LEU A 58 6.38 -13.49 -23.72
C LEU A 58 7.14 -13.53 -22.39
N HIS A 59 8.08 -12.61 -22.17
CA HIS A 59 8.81 -12.51 -20.91
C HIS A 59 7.88 -12.23 -19.72
N ILE A 60 6.93 -11.30 -19.88
CA ILE A 60 5.94 -10.97 -18.84
C ILE A 60 5.05 -12.18 -18.53
N ILE A 61 4.55 -12.87 -19.56
CA ILE A 61 3.73 -14.09 -19.41
C ILE A 61 4.48 -15.13 -18.57
N GLU A 62 5.73 -15.45 -18.90
CA GLU A 62 6.53 -16.45 -18.18
C GLU A 62 6.79 -16.10 -16.71
N ARG A 63 6.94 -14.82 -16.39
CA ARG A 63 7.05 -14.36 -15.00
C ARG A 63 5.69 -14.49 -14.28
N ARG A 64 4.62 -14.00 -14.90
CA ARG A 64 3.29 -14.01 -14.31
C ARG A 64 2.76 -15.42 -14.07
N LYS A 65 3.03 -16.38 -14.96
CA LYS A 65 2.73 -17.81 -14.78
C LYS A 65 3.35 -18.40 -13.51
N LYS A 66 4.47 -17.85 -13.03
CA LYS A 66 5.08 -18.21 -11.75
C LYS A 66 4.42 -17.51 -10.56
N ARG A 67 3.27 -16.88 -10.76
CA ARG A 67 2.51 -16.14 -9.75
C ARG A 67 3.20 -14.82 -9.31
N GLU A 68 4.20 -14.33 -10.04
CA GLU A 68 4.82 -13.04 -9.74
C GLU A 68 3.82 -11.90 -9.97
N PRO A 69 3.63 -10.99 -8.99
CA PRO A 69 2.72 -9.85 -9.14
C PRO A 69 3.08 -8.97 -10.34
N LEU A 70 2.07 -8.51 -11.09
CA LEU A 70 2.30 -7.62 -12.24
C LEU A 70 3.05 -6.35 -11.84
N GLN A 71 2.82 -5.84 -10.65
CA GLN A 71 3.48 -4.64 -10.13
C GLN A 71 5.01 -4.84 -10.04
N PHE A 72 5.49 -5.98 -9.56
CA PHE A 72 6.92 -6.31 -9.55
C PHE A 72 7.45 -6.55 -10.96
N ILE A 73 6.66 -7.15 -11.85
CA ILE A 73 7.04 -7.36 -13.25
C ILE A 73 7.19 -6.02 -13.97
N PHE A 74 6.30 -5.07 -13.72
CA PHE A 74 6.30 -3.73 -14.34
C PHE A 74 7.25 -2.76 -13.65
N GLY A 75 7.60 -3.01 -12.38
CA GLY A 75 8.45 -2.15 -11.55
C GLY A 75 7.71 -0.97 -10.93
N TYR A 76 6.38 -0.99 -10.91
CA TYR A 76 5.56 0.06 -10.27
C TYR A 76 4.15 -0.41 -9.91
N ALA A 77 3.55 0.30 -8.96
CA ALA A 77 2.12 0.24 -8.64
C ALA A 77 1.49 1.63 -8.78
N TYR A 78 0.21 1.69 -9.13
CA TYR A 78 -0.55 2.93 -9.01
C TYR A 78 -1.14 3.04 -7.60
N PHE A 79 -1.07 4.24 -7.02
CA PHE A 79 -1.63 4.56 -5.72
C PHE A 79 -2.06 6.03 -5.68
N MET A 80 -3.33 6.31 -5.41
CA MET A 80 -3.90 7.69 -5.42
C MET A 80 -3.53 8.49 -6.69
N GLY A 81 -3.54 7.82 -7.85
CA GLY A 81 -3.16 8.39 -9.13
C GLY A 81 -1.65 8.64 -9.31
N ILE A 82 -0.81 8.22 -8.37
CA ILE A 82 0.65 8.30 -8.43
C ILE A 82 1.22 6.96 -8.87
N LYS A 83 2.21 6.98 -9.75
CA LYS A 83 2.94 5.79 -10.18
C LYS A 83 4.14 5.55 -9.24
N ILE A 84 3.93 4.75 -8.19
CA ILE A 84 4.94 4.44 -7.17
C ILE A 84 5.86 3.34 -7.70
N PRO A 85 7.18 3.56 -7.81
CA PRO A 85 8.15 2.50 -8.04
C PRO A 85 8.09 1.43 -6.95
N VAL A 86 8.13 0.16 -7.36
CA VAL A 86 8.19 -0.99 -6.45
C VAL A 86 9.11 -2.06 -7.01
N SER A 87 9.83 -2.72 -6.12
CA SER A 87 10.68 -3.87 -6.44
C SER A 87 10.57 -4.93 -5.34
N LYS A 88 10.77 -6.18 -5.70
CA LYS A 88 10.84 -7.27 -4.71
C LYS A 88 11.99 -7.07 -3.73
N GLU A 89 13.06 -6.40 -4.16
CA GLU A 89 14.25 -6.10 -3.36
C GLU A 89 14.02 -5.03 -2.30
N ASP A 90 12.96 -4.23 -2.43
CA ASP A 90 12.64 -3.11 -1.52
C ASP A 90 12.12 -3.60 -0.16
N ASP A 91 11.73 -4.86 -0.05
CA ASP A 91 11.24 -5.46 1.20
C ASP A 91 9.97 -4.74 1.72
N THR A 92 9.09 -4.37 0.82
CA THR A 92 7.85 -3.63 1.08
C THR A 92 6.62 -4.37 0.59
N LEU A 93 5.47 -4.07 1.20
CA LEU A 93 4.17 -4.41 0.64
C LEU A 93 3.96 -3.63 -0.67
N ILE A 94 3.39 -4.27 -1.69
CA ILE A 94 2.89 -3.56 -2.87
C ILE A 94 1.73 -2.63 -2.42
N PRO A 95 1.74 -1.33 -2.77
CA PRO A 95 0.63 -0.43 -2.45
C PRO A 95 -0.73 -1.00 -2.88
N ARG A 96 -1.69 -1.05 -1.96
CA ARG A 96 -3.02 -1.64 -2.17
C ARG A 96 -4.05 -0.58 -2.49
N PHE A 97 -5.02 -0.95 -3.31
CA PHE A 97 -6.15 -0.09 -3.60
C PHE A 97 -6.99 0.21 -2.33
N ASP A 98 -7.13 -0.78 -1.45
CA ASP A 98 -7.84 -0.60 -0.17
C ASP A 98 -7.18 0.45 0.72
N THR A 99 -5.85 0.55 0.70
CA THR A 99 -5.09 1.57 1.45
C THR A 99 -5.35 3.00 0.93
N GLU A 100 -5.85 3.18 -0.30
CA GLU A 100 -6.27 4.50 -0.78
C GLU A 100 -7.39 5.07 0.07
N MET A 101 -8.28 4.24 0.62
CA MET A 101 -9.34 4.67 1.54
C MET A 101 -8.79 5.26 2.84
N LEU A 102 -7.69 4.70 3.35
CA LEU A 102 -6.98 5.27 4.49
C LEU A 102 -6.49 6.69 4.19
N CYS A 103 -5.84 6.87 3.03
CA CYS A 103 -5.41 8.20 2.57
C CYS A 103 -6.59 9.16 2.39
N GLU A 104 -7.69 8.73 1.79
CA GLU A 104 -8.88 9.56 1.61
C GLU A 104 -9.49 9.99 2.94
N ALA A 105 -9.53 9.10 3.93
CA ALA A 105 -10.04 9.40 5.27
C ALA A 105 -9.17 10.48 5.95
N VAL A 106 -7.84 10.34 5.87
CA VAL A 106 -6.89 11.34 6.37
C VAL A 106 -7.08 12.68 5.66
N LEU A 107 -7.09 12.69 4.32
CA LEU A 107 -7.20 13.91 3.51
C LEU A 107 -8.51 14.69 3.76
N LYS A 108 -9.62 14.00 4.08
CA LYS A 108 -10.90 14.61 4.45
C LYS A 108 -10.83 15.35 5.79
N GLU A 109 -10.02 14.88 6.73
CA GLU A 109 -9.88 15.51 8.05
C GLU A 109 -8.84 16.63 8.05
N MET A 110 -7.84 16.56 7.17
CA MET A 110 -6.76 17.52 7.07
C MET A 110 -7.21 18.92 6.58
N LYS A 111 -6.73 19.95 7.27
CA LYS A 111 -6.87 21.36 6.86
C LYS A 111 -5.73 21.84 5.94
N GLY A 112 -4.56 21.15 5.96
CA GLY A 112 -3.49 21.31 5.00
C GLY A 112 -2.10 21.65 5.55
N GLU A 113 -1.97 21.87 6.85
CA GLU A 113 -0.68 22.22 7.51
C GLU A 113 -0.26 21.19 8.57
N GLU A 114 -0.94 20.03 8.57
CA GLU A 114 -0.72 19.00 9.59
C GLU A 114 0.63 18.31 9.41
N ARG A 115 1.22 17.94 10.55
CA ARG A 115 2.34 17.01 10.64
C ARG A 115 1.77 15.58 10.76
N VAL A 116 2.17 14.72 9.86
CA VAL A 116 1.69 13.34 9.75
C VAL A 116 2.82 12.36 10.08
N LEU A 117 2.56 11.40 10.94
CA LEU A 117 3.43 10.24 11.18
C LEU A 117 2.81 9.01 10.52
N ASP A 118 3.59 8.36 9.67
CA ASP A 118 3.22 7.09 9.00
C ASP A 118 4.08 5.97 9.57
N LEU A 119 3.47 5.08 10.33
CA LEU A 119 4.12 3.91 10.90
C LEU A 119 3.92 2.70 9.98
N CYS A 120 4.97 1.89 9.82
CA CYS A 120 5.03 0.81 8.83
C CYS A 120 4.90 1.36 7.39
N SER A 121 5.69 2.41 7.09
CA SER A 121 5.50 3.25 5.90
C SER A 121 5.80 2.55 4.56
N GLY A 122 6.52 1.42 4.56
CA GLY A 122 6.84 0.65 3.35
C GLY A 122 7.45 1.51 2.25
N THR A 123 6.80 1.56 1.10
CA THR A 123 7.21 2.39 -0.05
C THR A 123 7.05 3.90 0.16
N GLY A 124 6.49 4.33 1.29
CA GLY A 124 6.12 5.72 1.57
C GLY A 124 4.85 6.19 0.86
N CYS A 125 4.10 5.31 0.21
CA CYS A 125 2.99 5.67 -0.67
C CYS A 125 1.92 6.52 0.03
N ILE A 126 1.61 6.24 1.31
CA ILE A 126 0.63 7.00 2.11
C ILE A 126 1.10 8.46 2.28
N LEU A 127 2.29 8.66 2.84
CA LEU A 127 2.83 10.02 3.04
C LEU A 127 2.99 10.79 1.74
N LEU A 128 3.50 10.14 0.69
CA LEU A 128 3.71 10.78 -0.61
C LEU A 128 2.37 11.20 -1.24
N ALA A 129 1.33 10.37 -1.11
CA ALA A 129 -0.01 10.72 -1.56
C ALA A 129 -0.58 11.91 -0.76
N ILE A 130 -0.45 11.90 0.56
CA ILE A 130 -0.88 13.00 1.43
C ILE A 130 -0.13 14.29 1.07
N ALA A 131 1.19 14.26 1.03
CA ALA A 131 2.02 15.43 0.74
C ALA A 131 1.77 16.02 -0.65
N LYS A 132 1.42 15.19 -1.63
CA LYS A 132 1.07 15.64 -2.97
C LYS A 132 -0.28 16.35 -3.01
N ASN A 133 -1.23 15.94 -2.19
CA ASN A 133 -2.56 16.53 -2.12
C ASN A 133 -2.64 17.72 -1.14
N LYS A 134 -1.75 17.81 -0.14
CA LYS A 134 -1.70 18.86 0.88
C LYS A 134 -0.31 19.51 0.86
N VAL A 135 -0.16 20.57 0.06
CA VAL A 135 1.15 21.15 -0.26
C VAL A 135 1.91 21.75 0.93
N ASN A 136 1.23 22.08 2.02
CA ASN A 136 1.84 22.62 3.23
C ASN A 136 1.98 21.59 4.36
N SER A 137 1.63 20.31 4.11
CA SER A 137 1.80 19.27 5.12
C SER A 137 3.23 18.73 5.13
N TYR A 138 3.65 18.26 6.30
CA TYR A 138 4.93 17.58 6.54
C TYR A 138 4.69 16.18 7.07
N GLY A 139 5.48 15.24 6.61
CA GLY A 139 5.34 13.85 7.02
C GLY A 139 6.65 13.21 7.46
N VAL A 140 6.53 12.31 8.43
CA VAL A 140 7.60 11.41 8.85
C VAL A 140 7.10 9.98 8.68
N GLY A 141 7.86 9.15 7.98
CA GLY A 141 7.61 7.72 7.84
C GLY A 141 8.59 6.91 8.65
N CYS A 142 8.13 5.85 9.29
CA CYS A 142 8.95 4.90 10.01
C CYS A 142 8.69 3.49 9.50
N ASP A 143 9.77 2.75 9.26
CA ASP A 143 9.70 1.34 8.89
C ASP A 143 10.87 0.58 9.51
N ILE A 144 10.64 -0.67 9.88
CA ILE A 144 11.69 -1.52 10.46
C ILE A 144 12.74 -1.94 9.41
N SER A 145 12.36 -1.97 8.15
CA SER A 145 13.21 -2.35 7.04
C SER A 145 14.01 -1.15 6.50
N GLU A 146 15.33 -1.21 6.61
CA GLU A 146 16.22 -0.21 5.99
C GLU A 146 16.02 -0.13 4.47
N LYS A 147 15.67 -1.25 3.82
CA LYS A 147 15.39 -1.29 2.38
C LYS A 147 14.10 -0.55 2.05
N ALA A 148 13.05 -0.75 2.85
CA ALA A 148 11.79 -0.03 2.71
C ALA A 148 12.01 1.48 2.88
N VAL A 149 12.76 1.89 3.90
CA VAL A 149 13.12 3.29 4.13
C VAL A 149 13.91 3.87 2.95
N LEU A 150 14.85 3.11 2.39
CA LEU A 150 15.60 3.55 1.20
C LEU A 150 14.67 3.71 -0.01
N ALA A 151 13.76 2.76 -0.24
CA ALA A 151 12.78 2.84 -1.32
C ALA A 151 11.86 4.06 -1.14
N ALA A 152 11.37 4.30 0.08
CA ALA A 152 10.53 5.46 0.40
C ALA A 152 11.25 6.80 0.16
N LYS A 153 12.54 6.90 0.53
CA LYS A 153 13.39 8.07 0.25
C LYS A 153 13.57 8.30 -1.25
N ASN A 154 13.89 7.25 -1.99
CA ASN A 154 14.03 7.33 -3.45
C ASN A 154 12.72 7.77 -4.12
N ASN A 155 11.58 7.27 -3.62
CA ASN A 155 10.26 7.68 -4.10
C ASN A 155 9.99 9.16 -3.75
N ALA A 156 10.35 9.64 -2.55
CA ALA A 156 10.21 11.04 -2.19
C ALA A 156 11.05 11.95 -3.10
N ASP A 157 12.30 11.57 -3.38
CA ASP A 157 13.18 12.30 -4.30
C ASP A 157 12.59 12.35 -5.71
N LEU A 158 12.10 11.21 -6.22
CA LEU A 158 11.48 11.12 -7.55
C LEU A 158 10.29 12.09 -7.71
N PHE A 159 9.51 12.29 -6.65
CA PHE A 159 8.36 13.20 -6.67
C PHE A 159 8.66 14.61 -6.16
N SER A 160 9.94 14.93 -5.86
CA SER A 160 10.37 16.22 -5.31
C SER A 160 9.65 16.55 -3.99
N LEU A 161 9.53 15.57 -3.11
CA LEU A 161 8.87 15.67 -1.81
C LEU A 161 9.83 15.49 -0.62
N SER A 162 11.13 15.33 -0.86
CA SER A 162 12.14 15.08 0.18
C SER A 162 12.28 16.22 1.20
N ASP A 163 11.92 17.44 0.83
CA ASP A 163 11.89 18.59 1.75
C ASP A 163 10.71 18.50 2.75
N ARG A 164 9.69 17.68 2.47
CA ARG A 164 8.47 17.58 3.26
C ARG A 164 8.19 16.18 3.82
N CYS A 165 8.85 15.16 3.27
CA CYS A 165 8.69 13.78 3.70
C CYS A 165 10.06 13.22 4.11
N SER A 166 10.21 12.84 5.37
CA SER A 166 11.41 12.20 5.90
C SER A 166 11.11 10.78 6.32
N PHE A 167 12.08 9.87 6.15
CA PHE A 167 11.88 8.45 6.47
C PHE A 167 13.02 7.94 7.34
N PHE A 168 12.68 7.17 8.39
CA PHE A 168 13.62 6.65 9.38
C PHE A 168 13.42 5.14 9.59
N SER A 169 14.55 4.43 9.78
CA SER A 169 14.51 2.99 10.05
C SER A 169 14.50 2.73 11.56
N GLY A 170 13.61 1.85 11.98
CA GLY A 170 13.48 1.42 13.36
C GLY A 170 12.10 0.83 13.67
N ASP A 171 11.92 0.36 14.90
CA ASP A 171 10.71 -0.31 15.32
C ASP A 171 9.67 0.71 15.81
N LEU A 172 8.66 0.99 14.96
CA LEU A 172 7.58 1.94 15.20
C LEU A 172 8.13 3.31 15.67
N TYR A 173 7.74 3.76 16.86
CA TYR A 173 8.13 5.07 17.41
C TYR A 173 9.62 5.16 17.80
N GLU A 174 10.29 4.03 18.03
CA GLU A 174 11.73 4.01 18.31
C GLU A 174 12.59 4.47 17.13
N ALA A 175 12.01 4.47 15.91
CA ALA A 175 12.65 5.02 14.72
C ALA A 175 12.78 6.55 14.73
N LEU A 176 11.97 7.23 15.54
CA LEU A 176 11.93 8.68 15.55
C LEU A 176 13.17 9.28 16.21
N PRO A 177 13.75 10.36 15.64
CA PRO A 177 14.84 11.09 16.29
C PRO A 177 14.46 11.64 17.67
N ASP A 178 15.43 11.70 18.58
CA ASP A 178 15.25 12.31 19.88
C ASP A 178 14.72 13.75 19.76
N GLY A 179 13.74 14.09 20.59
CA GLY A 179 13.13 15.43 20.60
C GLY A 179 12.13 15.66 19.46
N THR A 180 11.68 14.60 18.76
CA THR A 180 10.64 14.75 17.74
C THR A 180 9.37 15.33 18.35
N GLU A 181 8.91 16.45 17.81
CA GLU A 181 7.66 17.10 18.22
C GLU A 181 6.44 16.23 17.86
N PRO A 182 5.39 16.20 18.70
CA PRO A 182 4.18 15.44 18.43
C PRO A 182 3.50 15.80 17.09
N PHE A 183 2.76 14.83 16.55
CA PHE A 183 2.08 14.91 15.26
C PHE A 183 0.61 15.27 15.43
N ASP A 184 0.03 15.88 14.40
CA ASP A 184 -1.40 16.15 14.33
C ASP A 184 -2.17 14.87 13.96
N ILE A 185 -1.54 14.01 13.15
CA ILE A 185 -2.11 12.77 12.65
C ILE A 185 -1.07 11.66 12.75
N ILE A 186 -1.49 10.50 13.26
CA ILE A 186 -0.78 9.22 13.10
C ILE A 186 -1.58 8.36 12.13
N VAL A 187 -0.92 7.83 11.10
CA VAL A 187 -1.51 6.91 10.14
C VAL A 187 -0.67 5.64 10.08
N SER A 188 -1.29 4.49 9.87
CA SER A 188 -0.56 3.24 9.64
C SER A 188 -1.41 2.25 8.88
N ASN A 189 -0.76 1.53 7.97
CA ASN A 189 -1.20 0.23 7.49
C ASN A 189 -0.23 -0.83 8.05
N PRO A 190 -0.43 -1.27 9.29
CA PRO A 190 0.48 -2.21 9.93
C PRO A 190 0.22 -3.64 9.46
N PRO A 191 1.16 -4.58 9.65
CA PRO A 191 0.89 -6.00 9.46
C PRO A 191 -0.25 -6.48 10.38
N TYR A 192 -1.27 -7.13 9.80
CA TYR A 192 -2.46 -7.58 10.52
C TYR A 192 -2.90 -9.02 10.20
N ILE A 193 -2.22 -9.71 9.30
CA ILE A 193 -2.58 -11.09 8.97
C ILE A 193 -2.22 -12.01 10.15
N ARG A 194 -3.19 -12.80 10.59
CA ARG A 194 -2.97 -13.78 11.67
C ARG A 194 -2.05 -14.90 11.19
N GLU A 195 -1.22 -15.42 12.08
CA GLU A 195 -0.29 -16.51 11.75
C GLU A 195 -0.99 -17.70 11.07
N ARG A 196 -2.16 -18.11 11.58
CA ARG A 196 -2.95 -19.22 11.01
C ARG A 196 -3.47 -18.97 9.59
N ASP A 197 -3.58 -17.69 9.19
CA ASP A 197 -4.17 -17.29 7.90
C ASP A 197 -3.08 -17.07 6.82
N MET A 198 -1.80 -17.05 7.21
CA MET A 198 -0.67 -16.84 6.30
C MET A 198 -0.59 -17.86 5.17
N GLU A 199 -0.90 -19.15 5.44
CA GLU A 199 -0.88 -20.20 4.42
C GLU A 199 -2.02 -20.08 3.41
N SER A 200 -3.11 -19.42 3.77
CA SER A 200 -4.29 -19.22 2.93
C SER A 200 -4.16 -18.04 1.97
N LEU A 201 -3.13 -17.22 2.12
CA LEU A 201 -2.88 -16.08 1.25
C LEU A 201 -2.67 -16.50 -0.20
N MET A 202 -3.10 -15.64 -1.12
CA MET A 202 -2.85 -15.84 -2.55
C MET A 202 -1.35 -16.06 -2.80
N PRO A 203 -0.99 -16.96 -3.72
CA PRO A 203 0.42 -17.27 -4.00
C PRO A 203 1.25 -16.02 -4.35
N GLU A 204 0.66 -15.03 -5.01
CA GLU A 204 1.29 -13.74 -5.34
C GLU A 204 1.79 -13.01 -4.09
N VAL A 205 1.00 -13.01 -3.04
CA VAL A 205 1.32 -12.37 -1.76
C VAL A 205 2.34 -13.24 -1.02
N ARG A 206 1.98 -14.51 -0.77
CA ARG A 206 2.78 -15.41 0.06
C ARG A 206 4.20 -15.67 -0.45
N LEU A 207 4.40 -15.74 -1.79
CA LEU A 207 5.69 -16.10 -2.39
C LEU A 207 6.58 -14.90 -2.71
N TYR A 208 5.99 -13.71 -2.82
CA TYR A 208 6.69 -12.55 -3.37
C TYR A 208 6.78 -11.36 -2.43
N GLU A 209 5.86 -11.23 -1.48
CA GLU A 209 5.87 -10.11 -0.53
C GLU A 209 6.50 -10.54 0.80
N PRO A 210 7.16 -9.63 1.52
CA PRO A 210 7.87 -10.00 2.75
C PRO A 210 6.89 -10.36 3.87
N GLU A 211 7.11 -11.50 4.52
CA GLU A 211 6.29 -11.99 5.63
C GLU A 211 6.12 -10.93 6.74
N ARG A 212 7.20 -10.18 7.04
CA ARG A 212 7.19 -9.12 8.05
C ARG A 212 6.20 -7.99 7.77
N ALA A 213 5.86 -7.75 6.49
CA ALA A 213 4.88 -6.73 6.09
C ALA A 213 3.43 -7.25 6.16
N LEU A 214 3.24 -8.53 6.48
CA LEU A 214 1.95 -9.21 6.49
C LEU A 214 1.55 -9.69 7.88
N LEU A 215 2.50 -10.33 8.61
CA LEU A 215 2.23 -11.05 9.85
C LEU A 215 1.98 -10.13 11.03
N GLY A 216 0.72 -10.07 11.49
CA GLY A 216 0.25 -9.31 12.65
C GLY A 216 0.34 -10.06 13.98
N GLY A 217 0.98 -11.25 14.01
CA GLY A 217 1.07 -12.10 15.19
C GLY A 217 -0.05 -13.14 15.26
N GLU A 218 -0.20 -13.79 16.42
CA GLU A 218 -1.14 -14.90 16.61
C GLU A 218 -2.61 -14.49 16.31
N ASP A 219 -3.02 -13.30 16.76
CA ASP A 219 -4.40 -12.79 16.63
C ASP A 219 -4.56 -11.59 15.67
N GLY A 220 -3.48 -11.19 14.97
CA GLY A 220 -3.49 -10.05 14.06
C GLY A 220 -3.31 -8.68 14.73
N LEU A 221 -3.44 -8.60 16.06
CA LEU A 221 -3.55 -7.33 16.78
C LEU A 221 -2.23 -6.82 17.39
N CYS A 222 -1.12 -7.48 17.15
CA CYS A 222 0.16 -7.18 17.80
C CYS A 222 0.59 -5.71 17.58
N PHE A 223 0.54 -5.24 16.32
CA PHE A 223 0.96 -3.88 15.98
C PHE A 223 -0.04 -2.83 16.48
N TYR A 224 -1.35 -3.09 16.39
CA TYR A 224 -2.36 -2.16 16.90
C TYR A 224 -2.17 -1.88 18.40
N ARG A 225 -1.94 -2.93 19.20
CA ARG A 225 -1.67 -2.76 20.65
C ARG A 225 -0.48 -1.84 20.91
N ARG A 226 0.62 -2.01 20.19
CA ARG A 226 1.83 -1.22 20.33
C ARG A 226 1.62 0.22 19.82
N ILE A 227 1.07 0.37 18.61
CA ILE A 227 0.83 1.68 18.01
C ILE A 227 -0.10 2.51 18.89
N ILE A 228 -1.23 1.95 19.34
CA ILE A 228 -2.22 2.66 20.13
C ILE A 228 -1.67 3.03 21.51
N LYS A 229 -1.00 2.08 22.21
CA LYS A 229 -0.44 2.28 23.54
C LYS A 229 0.56 3.43 23.58
N ASP A 230 1.48 3.46 22.64
CA ASP A 230 2.59 4.41 22.67
C ASP A 230 2.26 5.74 21.95
N SER A 231 1.11 5.82 21.27
CA SER A 231 0.67 7.01 20.52
C SER A 231 0.50 8.26 21.40
N ASP A 232 0.25 8.09 22.70
CA ASP A 232 0.02 9.22 23.61
C ASP A 232 1.20 10.20 23.67
N ALA A 233 2.42 9.70 23.61
CA ALA A 233 3.63 10.54 23.61
C ALA A 233 3.84 11.30 22.29
N PHE A 234 3.31 10.81 21.18
CA PHE A 234 3.60 11.30 19.84
C PHE A 234 2.42 11.95 19.12
N LEU A 235 1.22 11.89 19.68
CA LEU A 235 0.02 12.51 19.13
C LEU A 235 -0.36 13.74 19.95
N LYS A 236 -0.54 14.88 19.29
CA LYS A 236 -1.02 16.11 19.92
C LYS A 236 -2.40 15.93 20.55
N LEU A 237 -2.75 16.77 21.50
CA LEU A 237 -4.13 16.88 22.00
C LEU A 237 -5.06 17.20 20.84
N ASN A 238 -6.21 16.52 20.76
CA ASN A 238 -7.17 16.55 19.65
C ASN A 238 -6.61 16.03 18.31
N GLY A 239 -5.42 15.48 18.29
CA GLY A 239 -4.88 14.77 17.13
C GLY A 239 -5.64 13.49 16.83
N SER A 240 -5.51 12.99 15.63
CA SER A 240 -6.26 11.83 15.13
C SER A 240 -5.33 10.68 14.78
N ILE A 241 -5.80 9.47 15.07
CA ILE A 241 -5.15 8.24 14.61
C ILE A 241 -6.03 7.58 13.54
N PHE A 242 -5.40 7.08 12.48
CA PHE A 242 -6.03 6.36 11.37
C PHE A 242 -5.27 5.06 11.13
N LEU A 243 -5.97 3.94 11.18
CA LEU A 243 -5.37 2.61 10.99
C LEU A 243 -6.14 1.85 9.92
N GLU A 244 -5.43 1.24 8.97
CA GLU A 244 -6.00 0.18 8.16
C GLU A 244 -6.18 -1.06 9.02
N ILE A 245 -7.27 -1.79 8.82
CA ILE A 245 -7.62 -2.98 9.63
C ILE A 245 -8.08 -4.12 8.73
N GLY A 246 -7.91 -5.34 9.22
CA GLY A 246 -8.55 -6.51 8.66
C GLY A 246 -10.09 -6.39 8.75
N TYR A 247 -10.78 -6.98 7.80
CA TYR A 247 -12.24 -6.83 7.66
C TYR A 247 -13.05 -7.34 8.87
N ASP A 248 -12.45 -8.15 9.72
CA ASP A 248 -13.06 -8.74 10.92
C ASP A 248 -12.42 -8.26 12.24
N GLU A 249 -11.58 -7.22 12.19
CA GLU A 249 -10.83 -6.68 13.36
C GLU A 249 -11.41 -5.38 13.91
N GLY A 250 -12.44 -4.82 13.27
CA GLY A 250 -12.98 -3.52 13.62
C GLY A 250 -13.41 -3.38 15.08
N GLU A 251 -14.07 -4.41 15.65
CA GLU A 251 -14.51 -4.41 17.06
C GLU A 251 -13.32 -4.47 18.02
N ASP A 252 -12.34 -5.35 17.76
CA ASP A 252 -11.18 -5.54 18.62
C ASP A 252 -10.31 -4.28 18.66
N VAL A 253 -10.01 -3.68 17.50
CA VAL A 253 -9.22 -2.43 17.43
C VAL A 253 -10.00 -1.26 18.04
N SER A 254 -11.33 -1.20 17.87
CA SER A 254 -12.18 -0.20 18.54
C SER A 254 -12.08 -0.29 20.07
N ASN A 255 -12.03 -1.50 20.61
CA ASN A 255 -11.89 -1.72 22.06
C ASN A 255 -10.51 -1.28 22.54
N LEU A 256 -9.43 -1.60 21.83
CA LEU A 256 -8.07 -1.12 22.15
C LEU A 256 -8.00 0.41 22.20
N LEU A 257 -8.63 1.09 21.24
CA LEU A 257 -8.70 2.55 21.21
C LEU A 257 -9.48 3.12 22.40
N LYS A 258 -10.64 2.52 22.74
CA LYS A 258 -11.45 2.95 23.92
C LYS A 258 -10.67 2.79 25.22
N GLU A 259 -10.04 1.64 25.42
CA GLU A 259 -9.23 1.35 26.62
C GLU A 259 -8.04 2.31 26.76
N SER A 260 -7.51 2.79 25.63
CA SER A 260 -6.43 3.79 25.59
C SER A 260 -6.93 5.25 25.67
N GLY A 261 -8.23 5.47 25.91
CA GLY A 261 -8.80 6.81 26.14
C GLY A 261 -9.13 7.60 24.86
N PHE A 262 -9.08 7.00 23.71
CA PHE A 262 -9.52 7.65 22.47
C PHE A 262 -11.04 7.84 22.43
N SER A 263 -11.46 8.84 21.68
CA SER A 263 -12.89 9.19 21.43
C SER A 263 -13.17 9.30 19.95
N ASP A 264 -14.45 9.53 19.61
CA ASP A 264 -14.90 9.72 18.23
C ASP A 264 -14.45 8.57 17.31
N ILE A 265 -14.47 7.34 17.85
CA ILE A 265 -14.06 6.15 17.13
C ILE A 265 -15.05 5.85 16.01
N ARG A 266 -14.54 5.74 14.78
CA ARG A 266 -15.35 5.49 13.58
C ARG A 266 -14.68 4.42 12.74
N ILE A 267 -15.48 3.49 12.24
CA ILE A 267 -15.05 2.49 11.26
C ILE A 267 -15.57 2.90 9.88
N ILE A 268 -14.70 2.90 8.90
CA ILE A 268 -14.97 3.21 7.50
C ILE A 268 -14.91 1.89 6.74
N LYS A 269 -15.97 1.61 5.99
CA LYS A 269 -16.11 0.37 5.21
C LYS A 269 -15.71 0.61 3.76
N ASP A 270 -15.17 -0.45 3.15
CA ASP A 270 -14.86 -0.47 1.72
C ASP A 270 -16.14 -0.59 0.85
N LEU A 271 -15.96 -0.61 -0.48
CA LEU A 271 -17.08 -0.73 -1.44
C LEU A 271 -17.84 -2.05 -1.32
N SER A 272 -17.25 -3.06 -0.68
CA SER A 272 -17.87 -4.36 -0.39
C SER A 272 -18.57 -4.37 0.98
N ALA A 273 -18.66 -3.21 1.65
CA ALA A 273 -19.21 -3.04 2.99
C ALA A 273 -18.44 -3.79 4.11
N LEU A 274 -17.17 -4.11 3.87
CA LEU A 274 -16.25 -4.69 4.85
C LEU A 274 -15.49 -3.59 5.58
N ASP A 275 -15.17 -3.79 6.84
CA ASP A 275 -14.39 -2.85 7.65
C ASP A 275 -12.98 -2.72 7.03
N ARG A 276 -12.49 -1.48 6.89
CA ARG A 276 -11.18 -1.24 6.26
C ARG A 276 -10.33 -0.22 6.97
N VAL A 277 -10.92 0.83 7.49
CA VAL A 277 -10.19 1.88 8.20
C VAL A 277 -10.90 2.17 9.51
N ILE A 278 -10.13 2.28 10.59
CA ILE A 278 -10.61 2.81 11.85
C ILE A 278 -9.91 4.13 12.15
N CYS A 279 -10.65 5.11 12.62
CA CYS A 279 -10.07 6.37 13.05
C CYS A 279 -10.66 6.81 14.40
N ALA A 280 -9.85 7.53 15.16
CA ALA A 280 -10.21 8.02 16.49
C ALA A 280 -9.45 9.31 16.84
N LYS A 281 -9.96 10.05 17.85
CA LYS A 281 -9.33 11.27 18.36
C LYS A 281 -8.78 11.06 19.75
N LYS A 282 -7.57 11.61 20.00
CA LYS A 282 -7.00 11.70 21.33
C LYS A 282 -7.81 12.71 22.14
N ARG A 283 -8.30 12.30 23.31
CA ARG A 283 -8.98 13.19 24.26
C ARG A 283 -7.98 14.05 25.03
N ILE A 284 -8.50 15.16 25.55
CA ILE A 284 -7.79 16.05 26.48
C ILE A 284 -7.58 15.32 27.81
#